data_02354a19ee5f326d4d8a82e1c8371325
#
_entry.id   02354a19ee5f326d4d8a82e1c8371325
#
_cell.length_a   1.000
_cell.length_b   1.000
_cell.length_c   1.000
_cell.angle_alpha   90.00
_cell.angle_beta   90.00
_cell.angle_gamma   90.00
#
_symmetry.space_group_name_H-M   'P 1'
#
loop_
_entity.id
_entity.type
_entity.pdbx_description
1 polymer ?
#
loop_
_entity_poly.entity_id
_entity_poly.type
_entity_poly.pdbx_seq_one_letter_code
_entity_poly.pdbx_strand_id
1 'polypeptide(L)'
;MDISNLKSIADRAFDHAQFRKTLRERIQAELVLAHNSGLFKITPELLAFVAYWPIPELYLEDMYGNPVEVDRQVFLIQAQQHYHYVMNAWHTEFEASKQIRKIGND
;
A
#
# COMPACT_ATOMS: atom_id res chain seq x y z
N MET A 1 9.74 13.12 38.52
CA MET A 1 9.94 12.39 37.27
C MET A 1 11.15 12.95 36.55
N ASP A 2 12.04 12.08 36.14
CA ASP A 2 13.26 12.47 35.48
C ASP A 2 12.99 12.93 34.04
N ILE A 3 13.58 14.06 33.65
CA ILE A 3 13.49 14.63 32.31
C ILE A 3 14.06 13.66 31.28
N SER A 4 15.09 12.89 31.63
CA SER A 4 15.69 11.87 30.76
C SER A 4 14.70 10.80 30.37
N ASN A 5 13.83 10.36 31.28
CA ASN A 5 12.78 9.36 30.96
C ASN A 5 11.71 9.91 30.04
N LEU A 6 11.32 11.16 30.23
CA LEU A 6 10.34 11.80 29.35
C LEU A 6 10.86 11.93 27.93
N LYS A 7 12.13 12.34 27.79
CA LYS A 7 12.78 12.46 26.48
C LYS A 7 12.88 11.09 25.79
N SER A 8 13.27 10.05 26.52
CA SER A 8 13.37 8.70 26.00
C SER A 8 12.03 8.15 25.51
N ILE A 9 10.94 8.41 26.26
CA ILE A 9 9.58 8.01 25.87
C ILE A 9 9.15 8.76 24.60
N ALA A 10 9.40 10.05 24.53
CA ALA A 10 9.06 10.88 23.39
C ALA A 10 9.84 10.44 22.13
N ASP A 11 11.13 10.13 22.27
CA ASP A 11 11.97 9.66 21.17
C ASP A 11 11.47 8.33 20.61
N ARG A 12 11.08 7.39 21.48
CA ARG A 12 10.53 6.10 21.04
C ARG A 12 9.20 6.29 20.32
N ALA A 13 8.32 7.14 20.82
CA ALA A 13 7.04 7.41 20.17
C ALA A 13 7.25 8.04 18.78
N PHE A 14 8.21 8.95 18.66
CA PHE A 14 8.58 9.56 17.39
C PHE A 14 9.13 8.53 16.42
N ASP A 15 10.01 7.65 16.87
CA ASP A 15 10.62 6.61 16.05
C ASP A 15 9.55 5.64 15.50
N HIS A 16 8.58 5.25 16.33
CA HIS A 16 7.46 4.39 15.87
C HIS A 16 6.59 5.10 14.84
N ALA A 17 6.29 6.38 15.07
CA ALA A 17 5.50 7.16 14.11
C ALA A 17 6.23 7.30 12.78
N GLN A 18 7.55 7.55 12.84
CA GLN A 18 8.39 7.67 11.64
C GLN A 18 8.48 6.34 10.90
N PHE A 19 8.64 5.23 11.62
CA PHE A 19 8.67 3.90 11.03
C PHE A 19 7.35 3.60 10.29
N ARG A 20 6.21 3.85 10.92
CA ARG A 20 4.90 3.62 10.29
C ARG A 20 4.70 4.48 9.06
N LYS A 21 5.14 5.73 9.10
CA LYS A 21 5.07 6.65 7.96
C LYS A 21 5.92 6.16 6.80
N THR A 22 7.15 5.78 7.07
CA THR A 22 8.09 5.27 6.06
C THR A 22 7.57 3.97 5.45
N LEU A 23 7.05 3.07 6.27
CA LEU A 23 6.45 1.82 5.80
C LEU A 23 5.26 2.09 4.89
N ARG A 24 4.37 2.98 5.29
CA ARG A 24 3.20 3.34 4.48
C ARG A 24 3.60 3.94 3.13
N GLU A 25 4.58 4.82 3.10
CA GLU A 25 5.08 5.42 1.87
C GLU A 25 5.65 4.36 0.93
N ARG A 26 6.40 3.41 1.46
CA ARG A 26 6.94 2.30 0.67
C ARG A 26 5.82 1.44 0.10
N ILE A 27 4.81 1.11 0.91
CA ILE A 27 3.67 0.30 0.47
C ILE A 27 2.90 1.03 -0.63
N GLN A 28 2.67 2.33 -0.50
CA GLN A 28 1.99 3.11 -1.53
C GLN A 28 2.76 3.07 -2.86
N ALA A 29 4.09 3.10 -2.81
CA ALA A 29 4.92 2.99 -4.00
C ALA A 29 4.85 1.59 -4.62
N GLU A 30 4.76 0.55 -3.80
CA GLU A 30 4.65 -0.84 -4.28
C GLU A 30 3.28 -1.17 -4.88
N LEU A 31 2.25 -0.36 -4.61
CA LEU A 31 0.91 -0.55 -5.18
C LEU A 31 0.80 -0.09 -6.64
N VAL A 32 1.91 0.15 -7.30
CA VAL A 32 1.93 0.52 -8.73
C VAL A 32 2.11 -0.75 -9.57
N LEU A 33 1.26 -0.92 -10.57
CA LEU A 33 1.28 -2.05 -11.48
C LEU A 33 1.47 -1.57 -12.91
N ALA A 34 2.41 -2.17 -13.63
CA ALA A 34 2.59 -1.94 -15.06
C ALA A 34 1.69 -2.91 -15.84
N HIS A 35 0.89 -2.37 -16.77
CA HIS A 35 0.01 -3.15 -17.61
C HIS A 35 -0.20 -2.44 -18.95
N ASN A 36 -0.01 -3.15 -20.06
CA ASN A 36 -0.18 -2.62 -21.42
C ASN A 36 0.52 -1.27 -21.64
N SER A 37 1.77 -1.16 -21.18
CA SER A 37 2.60 0.04 -21.27
C SER A 37 2.12 1.23 -20.43
N GLY A 38 1.12 1.03 -19.57
CA GLY A 38 0.67 2.02 -18.60
C GLY A 38 1.12 1.66 -17.19
N LEU A 39 1.18 2.66 -16.32
CA LEU A 39 1.46 2.48 -14.89
C LEU A 39 0.21 2.88 -14.10
N PHE A 40 -0.29 1.97 -13.29
CA PHE A 40 -1.53 2.15 -12.56
C PHE A 40 -1.28 2.03 -11.06
N LYS A 41 -1.78 2.99 -10.30
CA LYS A 41 -1.82 2.85 -8.84
C LYS A 41 -3.07 2.05 -8.47
N ILE A 42 -2.86 0.89 -7.85
CA ILE A 42 -3.95 0.00 -7.50
C ILE A 42 -4.56 0.45 -6.17
N THR A 43 -5.84 0.81 -6.22
CA THR A 43 -6.62 1.25 -5.06
C THR A 43 -7.90 0.44 -4.99
N PRO A 44 -8.56 0.38 -3.81
CA PRO A 44 -9.87 -0.26 -3.73
C PRO A 44 -10.90 0.34 -4.68
N GLU A 45 -10.84 1.66 -4.91
CA GLU A 45 -11.75 2.35 -5.82
C GLU A 45 -11.54 1.91 -7.26
N LEU A 46 -10.28 1.76 -7.69
CA LEU A 46 -9.97 1.27 -9.03
C LEU A 46 -10.44 -0.17 -9.21
N LEU A 47 -10.18 -1.02 -8.21
CA LEU A 47 -10.61 -2.42 -8.25
C LEU A 47 -12.13 -2.52 -8.36
N ALA A 48 -12.86 -1.73 -7.58
CA ALA A 48 -14.32 -1.71 -7.62
C ALA A 48 -14.82 -1.25 -8.98
N PHE A 49 -14.25 -0.20 -9.53
CA PHE A 49 -14.63 0.32 -10.85
C PHE A 49 -14.44 -0.72 -11.93
N VAL A 50 -13.28 -1.37 -11.96
CA VAL A 50 -12.98 -2.39 -12.97
C VAL A 50 -13.89 -3.60 -12.82
N ALA A 51 -14.17 -4.03 -11.60
CA ALA A 51 -15.05 -5.16 -11.30
C ALA A 51 -16.48 -4.90 -11.77
N TYR A 52 -16.93 -3.65 -11.65
CA TYR A 52 -18.30 -3.27 -12.05
C TYR A 52 -18.46 -2.96 -13.52
N TRP A 53 -17.38 -2.75 -14.26
CA TRP A 53 -17.47 -2.39 -15.67
C TRP A 53 -18.13 -3.55 -16.45
N PRO A 54 -19.19 -3.27 -17.23
CA PRO A 54 -20.03 -4.36 -17.78
C PRO A 54 -19.50 -5.01 -19.06
N ILE A 55 -18.51 -4.40 -19.72
CA ILE A 55 -17.99 -4.93 -20.97
C ILE A 55 -16.52 -5.33 -20.85
N PRO A 56 -16.03 -6.26 -21.71
CA PRO A 56 -14.65 -6.76 -21.59
C PRO A 56 -13.58 -5.71 -21.87
N GLU A 57 -13.87 -4.74 -22.72
CA GLU A 57 -12.94 -3.68 -23.10
C GLU A 57 -13.14 -2.48 -22.19
N LEU A 58 -12.02 -1.94 -21.69
CA LEU A 58 -12.03 -0.85 -20.74
C LEU A 58 -10.87 0.09 -21.03
N TYR A 59 -11.13 1.39 -20.96
CA TYR A 59 -10.07 2.41 -21.02
C TYR A 59 -9.85 2.96 -19.64
N LEU A 60 -8.59 2.94 -19.18
CA LEU A 60 -8.19 3.49 -17.90
C LEU A 60 -7.14 4.55 -18.11
N GLU A 61 -7.25 5.64 -17.37
CA GLU A 61 -6.20 6.66 -17.32
C GLU A 61 -5.08 6.16 -16.40
N ASP A 62 -3.85 6.14 -16.91
CA ASP A 62 -2.70 5.74 -16.11
C ASP A 62 -2.19 6.90 -15.23
N MET A 63 -1.11 6.65 -14.47
CA MET A 63 -0.55 7.66 -13.57
C MET A 63 0.00 8.89 -14.30
N TYR A 64 0.25 8.80 -15.59
CA TYR A 64 0.77 9.89 -16.40
C TYR A 64 -0.29 10.57 -17.26
N GLY A 65 -1.55 10.23 -17.03
CA GLY A 65 -2.67 10.86 -17.74
C GLY A 65 -2.91 10.31 -19.14
N ASN A 66 -2.43 9.12 -19.45
CA ASN A 66 -2.62 8.49 -20.75
C ASN A 66 -3.79 7.50 -20.72
N PRO A 67 -4.65 7.49 -21.75
CA PRO A 67 -5.70 6.47 -21.85
C PRO A 67 -5.08 5.15 -22.30
N VAL A 68 -5.31 4.09 -21.57
CA VAL A 68 -4.77 2.77 -21.83
C VAL A 68 -5.93 1.81 -21.99
N GLU A 69 -5.96 1.08 -23.11
CA GLU A 69 -6.93 0.02 -23.32
C GLU A 69 -6.50 -1.22 -22.54
N VAL A 70 -7.41 -1.76 -21.76
CA VAL A 70 -7.14 -2.96 -20.96
C VAL A 70 -8.25 -4.00 -21.18
N ASP A 71 -7.87 -5.27 -21.10
CA ASP A 71 -8.83 -6.35 -20.95
C ASP A 71 -9.28 -6.35 -19.49
N ARG A 72 -10.58 -6.12 -19.26
CA ARG A 72 -11.13 -5.98 -17.91
C ARG A 72 -10.78 -7.17 -17.01
N GLN A 73 -11.00 -8.38 -17.51
CA GLN A 73 -10.81 -9.59 -16.70
C GLN A 73 -9.35 -9.82 -16.37
N VAL A 74 -8.47 -9.68 -17.37
CA VAL A 74 -7.02 -9.86 -17.18
C VAL A 74 -6.48 -8.82 -16.22
N PHE A 75 -6.83 -7.56 -16.43
CA PHE A 75 -6.40 -6.47 -15.56
C PHE A 75 -6.89 -6.66 -14.12
N LEU A 76 -8.16 -7.03 -13.96
CA LEU A 76 -8.76 -7.21 -12.63
C LEU A 76 -8.03 -8.30 -11.85
N ILE A 77 -7.76 -9.43 -12.48
CA ILE A 77 -7.06 -10.54 -11.82
C ILE A 77 -5.65 -10.09 -11.40
N GLN A 78 -4.90 -9.47 -12.31
CA GLN A 78 -3.55 -9.01 -12.00
C GLN A 78 -3.54 -7.96 -10.90
N ALA A 79 -4.45 -7.00 -10.97
CA ALA A 79 -4.55 -5.93 -9.98
C ALA A 79 -4.95 -6.46 -8.60
N GLN A 80 -5.90 -7.39 -8.54
CA GLN A 80 -6.32 -8.01 -7.28
C GLN A 80 -5.18 -8.80 -6.64
N GLN A 81 -4.46 -9.59 -7.44
CA GLN A 81 -3.32 -10.36 -6.95
C GLN A 81 -2.21 -9.46 -6.43
N HIS A 82 -1.90 -8.40 -7.16
CA HIS A 82 -0.87 -7.45 -6.76
C HIS A 82 -1.26 -6.72 -5.48
N TYR A 83 -2.49 -6.24 -5.39
CA TYR A 83 -3.01 -5.59 -4.19
C TYR A 83 -2.92 -6.51 -2.98
N HIS A 84 -3.39 -7.74 -3.12
CA HIS A 84 -3.36 -8.72 -2.04
C HIS A 84 -1.93 -9.01 -1.58
N TYR A 85 -1.01 -9.18 -2.52
CA TYR A 85 0.39 -9.45 -2.21
C TYR A 85 1.02 -8.30 -1.42
N VAL A 86 0.83 -7.06 -1.87
CA VAL A 86 1.39 -5.89 -1.21
C VAL A 86 0.77 -5.68 0.17
N MET A 87 -0.54 -5.81 0.28
CA MET A 87 -1.24 -5.62 1.55
C MET A 87 -0.88 -6.71 2.56
N ASN A 88 -0.70 -7.93 2.11
CA ASN A 88 -0.25 -9.02 2.98
C ASN A 88 1.16 -8.77 3.52
N ALA A 89 2.07 -8.30 2.68
CA ALA A 89 3.41 -7.93 3.10
C ALA A 89 3.39 -6.79 4.12
N TRP A 90 2.55 -5.77 3.88
CA TRP A 90 2.37 -4.67 4.81
C TRP A 90 1.86 -5.15 6.16
N HIS A 91 0.82 -5.97 6.15
CA HIS A 91 0.24 -6.52 7.38
C HIS A 91 1.29 -7.32 8.18
N THR A 92 2.07 -8.13 7.50
CA THR A 92 3.14 -8.93 8.13
C THR A 92 4.17 -8.03 8.81
N GLU A 93 4.63 -7.00 8.12
CA GLU A 93 5.61 -6.06 8.69
C GLU A 93 5.02 -5.23 9.83
N PHE A 94 3.76 -4.84 9.71
CA PHE A 94 3.05 -4.12 10.76
C PHE A 94 2.92 -4.96 12.02
N GLU A 95 2.54 -6.23 11.89
CA GLU A 95 2.44 -7.15 13.03
C GLU A 95 3.83 -7.41 13.66
N ALA A 96 4.86 -7.53 12.85
CA ALA A 96 6.22 -7.67 13.35
C ALA A 96 6.66 -6.45 14.15
N SER A 97 6.29 -5.25 13.71
CA SER A 97 6.62 -4.01 14.43
C SER A 97 5.91 -3.91 15.77
N LYS A 98 4.70 -4.46 15.90
CA LYS A 98 3.98 -4.55 17.17
C LYS A 98 4.73 -5.42 18.17
N GLN A 99 5.30 -6.54 17.74
CA GLN A 99 6.05 -7.43 18.60
C GLN A 99 7.30 -6.74 19.14
N ILE A 100 8.05 -6.06 18.28
CA ILE A 100 9.23 -5.29 18.68
C ILE A 100 8.86 -4.20 19.69
N ARG A 101 7.77 -3.47 19.44
CA ARG A 101 7.27 -2.43 20.32
C ARG A 101 6.89 -2.99 21.69
N LYS A 102 6.22 -4.13 21.72
CA LYS A 102 5.78 -4.80 22.95
C LYS A 102 6.98 -5.22 23.81
N ILE A 103 8.01 -5.80 23.19
CA ILE A 103 9.23 -6.21 23.86
C ILE A 103 9.99 -4.99 24.39
N GLY A 104 10.04 -3.91 23.62
CA GLY A 104 10.76 -2.69 24.00
C GLY A 104 10.11 -1.91 25.13
N ASN A 105 8.89 -2.24 25.54
CA ASN A 105 8.17 -1.57 26.63
C ASN A 105 8.27 -2.30 27.97
N ASP A 106 8.92 -3.42 28.01
CA ASP A 106 9.14 -4.20 29.25
C ASP A 106 10.26 -3.64 30.12
#